data_e4fca867b68d6557af84a8f689be6f79
#
_entry.id   e4fca867b68d6557af84a8f689be6f79
#
_cell.length_a   1.000
_cell.length_b   1.000
_cell.length_c   1.000
_cell.angle_alpha   90.00
_cell.angle_beta   90.00
_cell.angle_gamma   90.00
#
_symmetry.space_group_name_H-M   'P 1'
#
loop_
_entity.id
_entity.type
_entity.pdbx_description
1 polymer ?
#
loop_
_entity_poly.entity_id
_entity_poly.type
_entity_poly.pdbx_seq_one_letter_code
_entity_poly.pdbx_strand_id
1 'polypeptide(L)'
;QERILIPVSYEKNVTELVNLSTAIKSKKNKNGLFALNVINNQASDDKAFKQSKKVLNMAVTTASATDNVLQDLLRYDLNVANAIISVIKEQGITDLVLGLHQGKGVVSSFLGNMTEAILGQSNVTTLIYRPIQPIATVKRHLVVVPARAEKEVGFPMWVNKVWNIIHNSGAKAVFYASEDTTMYLKEIYKKRPIEAEFSSFDDWDDFLIMSREIKSDDTLWVVMSRRERLSYHANMSRIPNYLNKYFQSNSFVLVYPIQAGETNNRYLV
;
A
#
# COMPACT_ATOMS: atom_id res chain seq x y z
N GLN A 1 -0.07 -17.76 -5.47
CA GLN A 1 1.21 -17.20 -5.07
C GLN A 1 1.17 -15.68 -5.19
N GLU A 2 1.70 -14.99 -4.20
CA GLU A 2 1.73 -13.53 -4.11
C GLU A 2 2.58 -12.91 -5.23
N ARG A 3 2.03 -11.93 -5.93
CA ARG A 3 2.67 -11.19 -7.04
C ARG A 3 2.40 -9.71 -6.84
N ILE A 4 3.44 -8.95 -6.51
CA ILE A 4 3.35 -7.54 -6.13
C ILE A 4 3.84 -6.67 -7.29
N LEU A 5 2.97 -5.79 -7.78
CA LEU A 5 3.31 -4.81 -8.79
C LEU A 5 3.65 -3.46 -8.15
N ILE A 6 4.76 -2.89 -8.58
CA ILE A 6 5.31 -1.62 -8.09
C ILE A 6 5.47 -0.68 -9.29
N PRO A 7 4.50 0.17 -9.60
CA PRO A 7 4.70 1.24 -10.56
C PRO A 7 5.78 2.22 -10.06
N VAL A 8 6.79 2.47 -10.87
CA VAL A 8 7.92 3.33 -10.54
C VAL A 8 8.10 4.41 -11.60
N SER A 9 8.21 5.67 -11.18
CA SER A 9 8.44 6.79 -12.09
C SER A 9 9.35 7.86 -11.50
N TYR A 10 9.41 7.91 -10.18
CA TYR A 10 10.07 8.97 -9.45
C TYR A 10 11.26 8.40 -8.66
N GLU A 11 12.49 8.77 -9.06
CA GLU A 11 13.72 8.22 -8.49
C GLU A 11 13.78 8.25 -6.96
N LYS A 12 13.29 9.34 -6.36
CA LYS A 12 13.42 9.57 -4.92
C LYS A 12 12.67 8.56 -4.04
N ASN A 13 11.68 7.87 -4.58
CA ASN A 13 10.91 6.90 -3.79
C ASN A 13 10.99 5.44 -4.28
N VAL A 14 11.69 5.17 -5.38
CA VAL A 14 11.81 3.81 -5.93
C VAL A 14 12.34 2.83 -4.89
N THR A 15 13.44 3.17 -4.25
CA THR A 15 14.07 2.31 -3.23
C THR A 15 13.12 1.97 -2.09
N GLU A 16 12.41 2.96 -1.56
CA GLU A 16 11.47 2.72 -0.44
C GLU A 16 10.22 1.95 -0.86
N LEU A 17 9.71 2.14 -2.07
CA LEU A 17 8.60 1.34 -2.60
C LEU A 17 9.00 -0.13 -2.73
N VAL A 18 10.19 -0.41 -3.23
CA VAL A 18 10.71 -1.78 -3.34
C VAL A 18 10.98 -2.38 -1.97
N ASN A 19 11.56 -1.62 -1.05
CA ASN A 19 11.83 -2.08 0.32
C ASN A 19 10.54 -2.42 1.08
N LEU A 20 9.49 -1.58 0.97
CA LEU A 20 8.18 -1.92 1.53
C LEU A 20 7.65 -3.21 0.92
N SER A 21 7.67 -3.32 -0.41
CA SER A 21 7.15 -4.49 -1.12
C SER A 21 7.88 -5.78 -0.74
N THR A 22 9.18 -5.71 -0.52
CA THR A 22 9.98 -6.82 -0.02
C THR A 22 9.61 -7.19 1.41
N ALA A 23 9.39 -6.19 2.27
CA ALA A 23 9.10 -6.40 3.69
C ALA A 23 7.71 -7.01 3.95
N ILE A 24 6.71 -6.64 3.16
CA ILE A 24 5.33 -7.15 3.29
C ILE A 24 5.12 -8.54 2.66
N LYS A 25 6.06 -8.99 1.87
CA LYS A 25 6.01 -10.25 1.14
C LYS A 25 6.55 -11.41 1.97
N SER A 26 6.09 -12.63 1.69
CA SER A 26 6.71 -13.83 2.26
C SER A 26 8.18 -13.95 1.85
N LYS A 27 9.06 -14.23 2.81
CA LYS A 27 10.50 -14.48 2.54
C LYS A 27 10.74 -15.67 1.62
N LYS A 28 9.84 -16.64 1.61
CA LYS A 28 9.94 -17.83 0.76
C LYS A 28 9.64 -17.52 -0.72
N ASN A 29 8.93 -16.43 -0.99
CA ASN A 29 8.58 -16.02 -2.35
C ASN A 29 9.65 -15.10 -2.92
N LYS A 30 10.67 -15.64 -3.57
CA LYS A 30 11.80 -14.88 -4.11
C LYS A 30 11.50 -14.18 -5.43
N ASN A 31 10.46 -14.60 -6.16
CA ASN A 31 10.13 -14.14 -7.52
C ASN A 31 8.82 -13.36 -7.61
N GLY A 32 8.33 -12.84 -6.49
CA GLY A 32 7.01 -12.20 -6.42
C GLY A 32 7.00 -10.70 -6.71
N LEU A 33 8.11 -10.07 -7.13
CA LEU A 33 8.20 -8.63 -7.33
C LEU A 33 8.22 -8.26 -8.81
N PHE A 34 7.43 -7.25 -9.18
CA PHE A 34 7.33 -6.70 -10.52
C PHE A 34 7.40 -5.17 -10.41
N ALA A 35 8.32 -4.55 -11.13
CA ALA A 35 8.34 -3.09 -11.28
C ALA A 35 7.87 -2.70 -12.68
N LEU A 36 7.05 -1.68 -12.78
CA LEU A 36 6.52 -1.16 -14.02
C LEU A 36 6.85 0.32 -14.16
N ASN A 37 7.46 0.68 -15.28
CA ASN A 37 7.48 2.06 -15.72
C ASN A 37 6.64 2.20 -17.00
N VAL A 38 5.82 3.26 -17.06
CA VAL A 38 5.01 3.59 -18.21
C VAL A 38 5.53 4.87 -18.82
N ILE A 39 5.93 4.80 -20.09
CA ILE A 39 6.28 5.98 -20.88
C ILE A 39 5.00 6.53 -21.50
N ASN A 40 4.57 7.67 -20.98
CA ASN A 40 3.44 8.43 -21.54
C ASN A 40 4.00 9.48 -22.50
N ASN A 41 4.36 9.05 -23.70
CA ASN A 41 4.98 9.97 -24.66
C ASN A 41 4.37 9.83 -26.05
N GLN A 42 3.99 10.96 -26.62
CA GLN A 42 3.59 11.09 -28.04
C GLN A 42 4.79 11.18 -28.98
N ALA A 43 5.98 11.48 -28.45
CA ALA A 43 7.22 11.51 -29.19
C ALA A 43 8.21 10.52 -28.56
N SER A 44 8.81 9.65 -29.37
CA SER A 44 9.90 8.76 -28.95
C SER A 44 11.09 9.60 -28.54
N ASP A 45 11.23 9.89 -27.25
CA ASP A 45 12.33 10.65 -26.70
C ASP A 45 13.31 9.69 -26.02
N ASP A 46 14.52 9.61 -26.54
CA ASP A 46 15.64 8.87 -25.94
C ASP A 46 15.86 9.18 -24.46
N LYS A 47 15.53 10.40 -24.05
CA LYS A 47 15.63 10.85 -22.67
C LYS A 47 14.61 10.13 -21.77
N ALA A 48 13.36 10.01 -22.22
CA ALA A 48 12.31 9.30 -21.48
C ALA A 48 12.65 7.82 -21.33
N PHE A 49 13.17 7.18 -22.37
CA PHE A 49 13.62 5.80 -22.35
C PHE A 49 14.79 5.58 -21.36
N LYS A 50 15.81 6.46 -21.40
CA LYS A 50 16.94 6.40 -20.47
C LYS A 50 16.49 6.57 -19.02
N GLN A 51 15.58 7.52 -18.75
CA GLN A 51 15.02 7.73 -17.42
C GLN A 51 14.23 6.50 -16.93
N SER A 52 13.44 5.89 -17.80
CA SER A 52 12.70 4.66 -17.50
C SER A 52 13.63 3.51 -17.15
N LYS A 53 14.66 3.31 -17.94
CA LYS A 53 15.70 2.30 -17.67
C LYS A 53 16.40 2.53 -16.34
N LYS A 54 16.67 3.79 -16.01
CA LYS A 54 17.30 4.15 -14.74
C LYS A 54 16.45 3.78 -13.53
N VAL A 55 15.16 4.15 -13.51
CA VAL A 55 14.27 3.85 -12.38
C VAL A 55 14.00 2.34 -12.25
N LEU A 56 13.84 1.64 -13.37
CA LEU A 56 13.67 0.18 -13.37
C LEU A 56 14.93 -0.52 -12.85
N ASN A 57 16.11 -0.07 -13.26
CA ASN A 57 17.37 -0.63 -12.78
C ASN A 57 17.60 -0.38 -11.29
N MET A 58 17.21 0.78 -10.78
CA MET A 58 17.20 1.05 -9.34
C MET A 58 16.31 0.05 -8.59
N ALA A 59 15.13 -0.26 -9.12
CA ALA A 59 14.21 -1.23 -8.52
C ALA A 59 14.82 -2.64 -8.48
N VAL A 60 15.39 -3.10 -9.59
CA VAL A 60 16.07 -4.41 -9.68
C VAL A 60 17.23 -4.50 -8.69
N THR A 61 18.09 -3.48 -8.66
CA THR A 61 19.25 -3.44 -7.75
C THR A 61 18.81 -3.46 -6.29
N THR A 62 17.76 -2.72 -5.93
CA THR A 62 17.23 -2.67 -4.57
C THR A 62 16.70 -4.04 -4.14
N ALA A 63 15.94 -4.71 -4.99
CA ALA A 63 15.42 -6.05 -4.70
C ALA A 63 16.56 -7.08 -4.55
N SER A 64 17.55 -7.02 -5.42
CA SER A 64 18.70 -7.93 -5.39
C SER A 64 19.52 -7.81 -4.12
N ALA A 65 19.60 -6.62 -3.52
CA ALA A 65 20.30 -6.39 -2.26
C ALA A 65 19.71 -7.18 -1.08
N THR A 66 18.47 -7.65 -1.20
CA THR A 66 17.78 -8.49 -0.20
C THR A 66 17.50 -9.89 -0.73
N ASP A 67 18.27 -10.35 -1.70
CA ASP A 67 18.16 -11.69 -2.30
C ASP A 67 16.75 -11.96 -2.86
N ASN A 68 16.16 -10.96 -3.54
CA ASN A 68 14.91 -11.08 -4.27
C ASN A 68 15.13 -10.81 -5.75
N VAL A 69 14.36 -11.54 -6.57
CA VAL A 69 14.31 -11.31 -8.01
C VAL A 69 13.12 -10.38 -8.30
N LEU A 70 13.41 -9.29 -8.97
CA LEU A 70 12.39 -8.35 -9.43
C LEU A 70 12.38 -8.35 -10.96
N GLN A 71 11.20 -8.60 -11.52
CA GLN A 71 10.97 -8.51 -12.95
C GLN A 71 10.62 -7.06 -13.32
N ASP A 72 11.40 -6.46 -14.19
CA ASP A 72 11.16 -5.11 -14.69
C ASP A 72 10.33 -5.13 -15.97
N LEU A 73 9.35 -4.24 -16.04
CA LEU A 73 8.41 -4.10 -17.14
C LEU A 73 8.40 -2.65 -17.63
N LEU A 74 8.49 -2.49 -18.94
CA LEU A 74 8.34 -1.19 -19.62
C LEU A 74 7.11 -1.24 -20.53
N ARG A 75 6.26 -0.23 -20.41
CA ARG A 75 5.08 -0.06 -21.28
C ARG A 75 5.04 1.36 -21.84
N TYR A 76 4.47 1.47 -23.03
CA TYR A 76 4.12 2.73 -23.68
C TYR A 76 2.62 2.85 -23.70
N ASP A 77 2.06 3.84 -23.05
CA ASP A 77 0.61 4.10 -23.04
C ASP A 77 0.36 5.58 -22.77
N LEU A 78 -0.64 6.14 -23.43
CA LEU A 78 -1.09 7.51 -23.17
C LEU A 78 -1.80 7.65 -21.83
N ASN A 79 -2.35 6.55 -21.32
CA ASN A 79 -3.02 6.48 -20.03
C ASN A 79 -2.29 5.53 -19.09
N VAL A 80 -1.55 6.09 -18.13
CA VAL A 80 -0.75 5.31 -17.18
C VAL A 80 -1.61 4.36 -16.34
N ALA A 81 -2.79 4.79 -15.92
CA ALA A 81 -3.71 3.94 -15.16
C ALA A 81 -4.15 2.70 -15.96
N ASN A 82 -4.48 2.88 -17.24
CA ASN A 82 -4.84 1.77 -18.13
C ASN A 82 -3.68 0.77 -18.30
N ALA A 83 -2.46 1.25 -18.45
CA ALA A 83 -1.27 0.40 -18.54
C ALA A 83 -1.09 -0.45 -17.26
N ILE A 84 -1.25 0.16 -16.10
CA ILE A 84 -1.17 -0.53 -14.81
C ILE A 84 -2.26 -1.61 -14.71
N ILE A 85 -3.49 -1.28 -15.04
CA ILE A 85 -4.62 -2.23 -15.02
C ILE A 85 -4.40 -3.41 -15.99
N SER A 86 -3.86 -3.14 -17.18
CA SER A 86 -3.51 -4.19 -18.15
C SER A 86 -2.46 -5.13 -17.60
N VAL A 87 -1.38 -4.60 -17.01
CA VAL A 87 -0.31 -5.41 -16.41
C VAL A 87 -0.83 -6.23 -15.23
N ILE A 88 -1.73 -5.68 -14.39
CA ILE A 88 -2.36 -6.44 -13.30
C ILE A 88 -3.02 -7.70 -13.85
N LYS A 89 -3.77 -7.60 -14.93
CA LYS A 89 -4.45 -8.73 -15.56
C LYS A 89 -3.48 -9.69 -16.25
N GLU A 90 -2.57 -9.17 -17.06
CA GLU A 90 -1.60 -9.95 -17.83
C GLU A 90 -0.67 -10.78 -16.95
N GLN A 91 -0.20 -10.19 -15.85
CA GLN A 91 0.76 -10.82 -14.95
C GLN A 91 0.11 -11.53 -13.75
N GLY A 92 -1.21 -11.52 -13.65
CA GLY A 92 -1.92 -12.10 -12.50
C GLY A 92 -1.48 -11.50 -11.17
N ILE A 93 -1.37 -10.18 -11.13
CA ILE A 93 -0.95 -9.44 -9.94
C ILE A 93 -1.99 -9.58 -8.83
N THR A 94 -1.53 -9.86 -7.63
CA THR A 94 -2.38 -9.99 -6.43
C THR A 94 -2.38 -8.72 -5.59
N ASP A 95 -1.32 -7.94 -5.67
CA ASP A 95 -1.10 -6.77 -4.82
C ASP A 95 -0.44 -5.65 -5.60
N LEU A 96 -0.85 -4.42 -5.31
CA LEU A 96 -0.33 -3.21 -5.92
C LEU A 96 0.25 -2.30 -4.84
N VAL A 97 1.47 -1.81 -5.05
CA VAL A 97 2.12 -0.82 -4.17
C VAL A 97 2.35 0.46 -4.97
N LEU A 98 1.63 1.51 -4.61
CA LEU A 98 1.70 2.83 -5.23
C LEU A 98 2.43 3.82 -4.32
N GLY A 99 3.33 4.60 -4.89
CA GLY A 99 3.94 5.73 -4.21
C GLY A 99 3.06 6.97 -4.28
N LEU A 100 3.00 7.71 -3.18
CA LEU A 100 2.37 9.02 -3.13
C LEU A 100 3.46 10.10 -3.16
N HIS A 101 3.38 10.99 -4.16
CA HIS A 101 4.31 12.11 -4.29
C HIS A 101 3.79 13.34 -3.53
N GLN A 102 4.69 14.04 -2.85
CA GLN A 102 4.44 15.41 -2.44
C GLN A 102 4.66 16.35 -3.64
N GLY A 103 3.68 16.47 -4.51
CA GLY A 103 3.71 17.45 -5.59
C GLY A 103 3.37 18.85 -5.10
N LYS A 104 4.17 19.85 -5.49
CA LYS A 104 3.79 21.26 -5.39
C LYS A 104 2.72 21.53 -6.46
N GLY A 105 1.47 21.51 -6.09
CA GLY A 105 0.36 21.87 -6.99
C GLY A 105 -0.98 21.78 -6.26
N VAL A 106 -1.94 22.57 -6.73
CA VAL A 106 -3.33 22.43 -6.28
C VAL A 106 -3.84 21.09 -6.80
N VAL A 107 -3.76 20.09 -5.97
CA VAL A 107 -4.25 18.75 -6.30
C VAL A 107 -5.73 18.72 -5.97
N SER A 108 -6.56 18.49 -6.97
CA SER A 108 -8.02 18.37 -6.81
C SER A 108 -8.42 17.19 -5.92
N SER A 109 -7.54 16.21 -5.75
CA SER A 109 -7.69 15.14 -4.79
C SER A 109 -6.34 14.79 -4.14
N PHE A 110 -6.36 14.38 -2.88
CA PHE A 110 -5.18 13.98 -2.11
C PHE A 110 -4.44 12.79 -2.75
N LEU A 111 -5.18 11.80 -3.24
CA LEU A 111 -4.61 10.60 -3.87
C LEU A 111 -4.20 10.82 -5.33
N GLY A 112 -4.71 11.86 -5.97
CA GLY A 112 -4.51 12.12 -7.39
C GLY A 112 -5.44 11.29 -8.29
N ASN A 113 -5.74 11.85 -9.45
CA ASN A 113 -6.70 11.26 -10.40
C ASN A 113 -6.28 9.87 -10.87
N MET A 114 -4.98 9.64 -11.06
CA MET A 114 -4.47 8.34 -11.50
C MET A 114 -4.73 7.25 -10.45
N THR A 115 -4.42 7.53 -9.19
CA THR A 115 -4.65 6.58 -8.09
C THR A 115 -6.14 6.28 -7.92
N GLU A 116 -6.99 7.28 -7.98
CA GLU A 116 -8.44 7.11 -7.92
C GLU A 116 -8.97 6.28 -9.09
N ALA A 117 -8.48 6.51 -10.30
CA ALA A 117 -8.83 5.71 -11.47
C ALA A 117 -8.41 4.23 -11.31
N ILE A 118 -7.22 3.97 -10.77
CA ILE A 118 -6.74 2.61 -10.50
C ILE A 118 -7.64 1.93 -9.46
N LEU A 119 -7.91 2.59 -8.33
CA LEU A 119 -8.80 2.07 -7.29
C LEU A 119 -10.22 1.82 -7.80
N GLY A 120 -10.68 2.63 -8.74
CA GLY A 120 -11.99 2.49 -9.39
C GLY A 120 -12.09 1.30 -10.33
N GLN A 121 -10.99 0.86 -10.94
CA GLN A 121 -10.95 -0.16 -12.00
C GLN A 121 -10.29 -1.47 -11.57
N SER A 122 -9.68 -1.52 -10.40
CA SER A 122 -9.00 -2.70 -9.86
C SER A 122 -9.53 -3.01 -8.46
N ASN A 123 -9.65 -4.30 -8.18
CA ASN A 123 -10.05 -4.78 -6.84
C ASN A 123 -8.92 -5.52 -6.10
N VAL A 124 -7.70 -5.56 -6.63
CA VAL A 124 -6.56 -6.15 -5.93
C VAL A 124 -6.22 -5.35 -4.67
N THR A 125 -5.60 -6.01 -3.69
CA THR A 125 -5.11 -5.32 -2.50
C THR A 125 -4.13 -4.22 -2.93
N THR A 126 -4.44 -2.98 -2.58
CA THR A 126 -3.64 -1.82 -2.98
C THR A 126 -3.12 -1.09 -1.76
N LEU A 127 -1.81 -0.92 -1.69
CA LEU A 127 -1.14 -0.12 -0.68
C LEU A 127 -0.66 1.18 -1.30
N ILE A 128 -1.01 2.30 -0.68
CA ILE A 128 -0.54 3.63 -1.08
C ILE A 128 0.44 4.10 -0.03
N TYR A 129 1.70 4.27 -0.40
CA TYR A 129 2.80 4.52 0.49
C TYR A 129 3.44 5.89 0.28
N ARG A 130 3.53 6.67 1.35
CA ARG A 130 4.33 7.89 1.43
C ARG A 130 5.48 7.67 2.40
N PRO A 131 6.67 7.38 1.92
CA PRO A 131 7.86 7.27 2.76
C PRO A 131 8.36 8.66 3.19
N ILE A 132 8.70 8.80 4.47
CA ILE A 132 9.44 9.95 5.01
C ILE A 132 10.83 9.50 5.46
N GLN A 133 10.92 8.29 6.01
CA GLN A 133 12.17 7.69 6.45
C GLN A 133 12.33 6.27 5.89
N PRO A 134 13.55 5.74 5.82
CA PRO A 134 13.77 4.37 5.40
C PRO A 134 12.99 3.38 6.27
N ILE A 135 12.32 2.41 5.65
CA ILE A 135 11.48 1.44 6.37
C ILE A 135 12.27 0.64 7.41
N ALA A 136 13.57 0.41 7.17
CA ALA A 136 14.45 -0.28 8.11
C ALA A 136 14.67 0.48 9.42
N THR A 137 14.40 1.78 9.46
CA THR A 137 14.54 2.63 10.66
C THR A 137 13.26 2.73 11.48
N VAL A 138 12.15 2.19 10.99
CA VAL A 138 10.85 2.22 11.65
C VAL A 138 10.86 1.31 12.88
N LYS A 139 10.45 1.85 14.03
CA LYS A 139 10.39 1.10 15.30
C LYS A 139 9.02 0.49 15.55
N ARG A 140 7.97 1.21 15.20
CA ARG A 140 6.59 0.75 15.37
C ARG A 140 5.77 1.02 14.12
N HIS A 141 4.90 0.09 13.82
CA HIS A 141 3.83 0.26 12.84
C HIS A 141 2.51 0.37 13.59
N LEU A 142 1.88 1.54 13.56
CA LEU A 142 0.57 1.76 14.11
C LEU A 142 -0.47 1.47 13.04
N VAL A 143 -1.35 0.52 13.30
CA VAL A 143 -2.32 0.03 12.32
C VAL A 143 -3.73 0.33 12.80
N VAL A 144 -4.39 1.29 12.16
CA VAL A 144 -5.77 1.67 12.44
C VAL A 144 -6.70 0.85 11.54
N VAL A 145 -7.60 0.12 12.17
CA VAL A 145 -8.48 -0.84 11.50
C VAL A 145 -9.94 -0.42 11.67
N PRO A 146 -10.73 -0.30 10.60
CA PRO A 146 -12.13 0.04 10.71
C PRO A 146 -12.95 -1.10 11.33
N ALA A 147 -14.02 -0.76 12.03
CA ALA A 147 -14.98 -1.74 12.53
C ALA A 147 -15.50 -2.63 11.39
N ARG A 148 -15.70 -3.90 11.65
CA ARG A 148 -16.15 -4.92 10.69
C ARG A 148 -15.14 -5.29 9.60
N ALA A 149 -13.89 -4.84 9.70
CA ALA A 149 -12.84 -5.22 8.74
C ALA A 149 -12.67 -6.74 8.65
N GLU A 150 -12.86 -7.46 9.75
CA GLU A 150 -12.78 -8.94 9.82
C GLU A 150 -13.83 -9.63 8.96
N LYS A 151 -14.90 -8.94 8.57
CA LYS A 151 -15.96 -9.45 7.70
C LYS A 151 -15.69 -9.23 6.21
N GLU A 152 -14.64 -8.47 5.89
CA GLU A 152 -14.24 -8.21 4.51
C GLU A 152 -13.35 -9.35 3.98
N VAL A 153 -13.54 -9.72 2.73
CA VAL A 153 -12.77 -10.80 2.09
C VAL A 153 -11.26 -10.52 2.06
N GLY A 154 -10.88 -9.25 2.02
CA GLY A 154 -9.49 -8.82 1.99
C GLY A 154 -8.78 -8.80 3.35
N PHE A 155 -9.49 -9.07 4.44
CA PHE A 155 -8.93 -9.03 5.79
C PHE A 155 -7.68 -9.92 5.95
N PRO A 156 -7.73 -11.23 5.66
CA PRO A 156 -6.56 -12.08 5.84
C PRO A 156 -5.38 -11.67 4.94
N MET A 157 -5.65 -11.07 3.78
CA MET A 157 -4.60 -10.64 2.85
C MET A 157 -3.79 -9.49 3.41
N TRP A 158 -4.41 -8.40 3.83
CA TRP A 158 -3.67 -7.27 4.38
C TRP A 158 -3.08 -7.57 5.77
N VAL A 159 -3.78 -8.36 6.58
CA VAL A 159 -3.24 -8.82 7.87
C VAL A 159 -1.94 -9.58 7.68
N ASN A 160 -1.88 -10.49 6.72
CA ASN A 160 -0.67 -11.24 6.42
C ASN A 160 0.51 -10.31 6.04
N LYS A 161 0.25 -9.21 5.35
CA LYS A 161 1.28 -8.23 4.99
C LYS A 161 1.84 -7.51 6.21
N VAL A 162 0.98 -7.10 7.13
CA VAL A 162 1.41 -6.50 8.39
C VAL A 162 2.22 -7.51 9.22
N TRP A 163 1.77 -8.75 9.31
CA TRP A 163 2.52 -9.81 9.98
C TRP A 163 3.90 -10.03 9.36
N ASN A 164 3.97 -10.05 8.04
CA ASN A 164 5.24 -10.22 7.33
C ASN A 164 6.21 -9.08 7.61
N ILE A 165 5.76 -7.83 7.56
CA ILE A 165 6.66 -6.69 7.80
C ILE A 165 7.19 -6.68 9.24
N ILE A 166 6.35 -6.98 10.22
CA ILE A 166 6.79 -7.08 11.62
C ILE A 166 7.80 -8.20 11.80
N HIS A 167 7.50 -9.38 11.27
CA HIS A 167 8.39 -10.53 11.33
C HIS A 167 9.72 -10.30 10.59
N ASN A 168 9.67 -9.61 9.45
CA ASN A 168 10.83 -9.38 8.61
C ASN A 168 11.73 -8.23 9.10
N SER A 169 11.17 -7.23 9.77
CA SER A 169 11.89 -6.03 10.20
C SER A 169 12.30 -6.06 11.68
N GLY A 170 11.66 -6.89 12.50
CA GLY A 170 11.84 -6.86 13.96
C GLY A 170 11.21 -5.64 14.63
N ALA A 171 10.40 -4.85 13.91
CA ALA A 171 9.62 -3.76 14.46
C ALA A 171 8.42 -4.30 15.24
N LYS A 172 7.68 -3.41 15.92
CA LYS A 172 6.48 -3.71 16.69
C LYS A 172 5.24 -3.22 15.94
N ALA A 173 4.14 -3.98 16.01
CA ALA A 173 2.84 -3.51 15.58
C ALA A 173 2.00 -3.05 16.78
N VAL A 174 1.27 -1.95 16.61
CA VAL A 174 0.22 -1.53 17.54
C VAL A 174 -1.08 -1.46 16.75
N PHE A 175 -2.00 -2.39 17.04
CA PHE A 175 -3.29 -2.43 16.37
C PHE A 175 -4.31 -1.60 17.14
N TYR A 176 -4.98 -0.70 16.44
CA TYR A 176 -6.10 0.09 16.93
C TYR A 176 -7.37 -0.42 16.24
N ALA A 177 -8.17 -1.16 16.95
CA ALA A 177 -9.33 -1.85 16.40
C ALA A 177 -10.47 -1.97 17.41
N SER A 178 -11.69 -2.25 16.92
CA SER A 178 -12.83 -2.63 17.75
C SER A 178 -12.56 -3.94 18.48
N GLU A 179 -13.33 -4.23 19.51
CA GLU A 179 -13.22 -5.48 20.27
C GLU A 179 -13.39 -6.71 19.39
N ASP A 180 -14.41 -6.72 18.52
CA ASP A 180 -14.67 -7.81 17.59
C ASP A 180 -13.49 -8.07 16.65
N THR A 181 -12.97 -7.03 16.01
CA THR A 181 -11.81 -7.14 15.12
C THR A 181 -10.57 -7.60 15.89
N THR A 182 -10.36 -7.08 17.09
CA THR A 182 -9.24 -7.46 17.95
C THR A 182 -9.26 -8.93 18.32
N MET A 183 -10.43 -9.52 18.54
CA MET A 183 -10.56 -10.96 18.78
C MET A 183 -9.97 -11.78 17.62
N TYR A 184 -10.31 -11.43 16.37
CA TYR A 184 -9.75 -12.11 15.19
C TYR A 184 -8.23 -11.92 15.05
N LEU A 185 -7.74 -10.71 15.29
CA LEU A 185 -6.30 -10.43 15.27
C LEU A 185 -5.56 -11.24 16.34
N LYS A 186 -6.12 -11.37 17.53
CA LYS A 186 -5.53 -12.18 18.62
C LYS A 186 -5.54 -13.67 18.30
N GLU A 187 -6.53 -14.19 17.58
CA GLU A 187 -6.53 -15.58 17.13
C GLU A 187 -5.40 -15.86 16.11
N ILE A 188 -5.13 -14.91 15.22
CA ILE A 188 -3.97 -14.98 14.31
C ILE A 188 -2.67 -14.89 15.10
N TYR A 189 -2.60 -13.97 16.06
CA TYR A 189 -1.45 -13.81 16.96
C TYR A 189 -1.09 -15.09 17.72
N LYS A 190 -2.08 -15.81 18.25
CA LYS A 190 -1.86 -17.10 18.91
C LYS A 190 -1.20 -18.14 18.01
N LYS A 191 -1.61 -18.17 16.74
CA LYS A 191 -1.07 -19.13 15.76
C LYS A 191 0.29 -18.74 15.20
N ARG A 192 0.54 -17.44 15.06
CA ARG A 192 1.77 -16.87 14.52
C ARG A 192 2.15 -15.62 15.31
N PRO A 193 2.84 -15.80 16.45
CA PRO A 193 3.23 -14.66 17.30
C PRO A 193 4.14 -13.67 16.59
N ILE A 194 3.91 -12.39 16.83
CA ILE A 194 4.76 -11.26 16.45
C ILE A 194 4.88 -10.30 17.63
N GLU A 195 5.77 -9.33 17.55
CA GLU A 195 5.80 -8.25 18.54
C GLU A 195 4.62 -7.31 18.28
N ALA A 196 3.59 -7.40 19.10
CA ALA A 196 2.35 -6.65 18.90
C ALA A 196 1.65 -6.23 20.20
N GLU A 197 1.01 -5.07 20.15
CA GLU A 197 0.06 -4.55 21.13
C GLU A 197 -1.31 -4.31 20.48
N PHE A 198 -2.36 -4.33 21.29
CA PHE A 198 -3.73 -4.10 20.84
C PHE A 198 -4.34 -3.00 21.70
N SER A 199 -4.88 -1.99 21.03
CA SER A 199 -5.61 -0.86 21.63
C SER A 199 -7.01 -0.76 21.05
N SER A 200 -7.94 -0.24 21.85
CA SER A 200 -9.31 0.00 21.41
C SER A 200 -9.39 1.19 20.44
N PHE A 201 -10.17 1.01 19.39
CA PHE A 201 -10.51 2.06 18.43
C PHE A 201 -11.92 1.80 17.90
N ASP A 202 -12.90 2.52 18.41
CA ASP A 202 -14.31 2.30 18.09
C ASP A 202 -14.92 3.45 17.29
N ASP A 203 -14.33 4.64 17.36
CA ASP A 203 -14.84 5.83 16.71
C ASP A 203 -13.77 6.55 15.88
N TRP A 204 -14.09 6.86 14.63
CA TRP A 204 -13.23 7.63 13.74
C TRP A 204 -13.02 9.08 14.20
N ASP A 205 -13.87 9.61 15.06
CA ASP A 205 -13.65 10.94 15.68
C ASP A 205 -12.42 10.92 16.59
N ASP A 206 -12.05 9.76 17.12
CA ASP A 206 -10.84 9.56 17.93
C ASP A 206 -9.55 9.42 17.11
N PHE A 207 -9.65 9.37 15.78
CA PHE A 207 -8.48 9.18 14.91
C PHE A 207 -7.39 10.23 15.16
N LEU A 208 -7.75 11.47 15.42
CA LEU A 208 -6.80 12.55 15.67
C LEU A 208 -6.06 12.43 17.01
N ILE A 209 -6.55 11.62 17.96
CA ILE A 209 -5.83 11.33 19.20
C ILE A 209 -4.48 10.67 18.87
N MET A 210 -4.43 9.86 17.84
CA MET A 210 -3.21 9.20 17.39
C MET A 210 -2.10 10.17 16.99
N SER A 211 -2.45 11.39 16.53
CA SER A 211 -1.46 12.41 16.22
C SER A 211 -0.64 12.87 17.43
N ARG A 212 -1.15 12.63 18.64
CA ARG A 212 -0.46 12.93 19.91
C ARG A 212 0.39 11.74 20.40
N GLU A 213 0.03 10.54 20.02
CA GLU A 213 0.69 9.30 20.45
C GLU A 213 1.78 8.83 19.49
N ILE A 214 1.70 9.25 18.23
CA ILE A 214 2.65 8.85 17.21
C ILE A 214 4.01 9.50 17.42
N LYS A 215 5.07 8.69 17.28
CA LYS A 215 6.47 9.14 17.34
C LYS A 215 7.03 9.35 15.94
N SER A 216 8.09 10.13 15.83
CA SER A 216 8.71 10.47 14.53
C SER A 216 9.25 9.26 13.75
N ASP A 217 9.60 8.19 14.45
CA ASP A 217 10.11 6.93 13.88
C ASP A 217 9.04 5.83 13.73
N ASP A 218 7.76 6.19 13.93
CA ASP A 218 6.63 5.33 13.66
C ASP A 218 6.15 5.47 12.21
N THR A 219 5.57 4.40 11.68
CA THR A 219 4.78 4.45 10.43
C THR A 219 3.31 4.24 10.77
N LEU A 220 2.45 5.08 10.21
CA LEU A 220 1.01 4.97 10.35
C LEU A 220 0.42 4.16 9.20
N TRP A 221 -0.31 3.10 9.52
CA TRP A 221 -1.13 2.34 8.59
C TRP A 221 -2.59 2.63 8.85
N VAL A 222 -3.34 2.93 7.81
CA VAL A 222 -4.79 3.07 7.88
C VAL A 222 -5.43 2.09 6.91
N VAL A 223 -6.17 1.14 7.45
CA VAL A 223 -6.95 0.22 6.63
C VAL A 223 -8.23 0.94 6.22
N MET A 224 -8.37 1.15 4.93
CA MET A 224 -9.50 1.84 4.32
C MET A 224 -10.57 0.85 3.89
N SER A 225 -11.73 1.36 3.51
CA SER A 225 -12.79 0.60 2.88
C SER A 225 -13.39 1.40 1.75
N ARG A 226 -13.90 0.72 0.74
CA ARG A 226 -14.61 1.38 -0.37
C ARG A 226 -16.07 1.61 0.03
N ARG A 227 -16.70 2.59 -0.61
CA ARG A 227 -18.12 2.89 -0.35
C ARG A 227 -18.97 1.63 -0.50
N GLU A 228 -20.04 1.55 0.30
CA GLU A 228 -21.01 0.44 0.31
C GLU A 228 -20.45 -0.90 0.82
N ARG A 229 -19.26 -0.90 1.40
CA ARG A 229 -18.70 -2.09 2.06
C ARG A 229 -18.99 -2.09 3.56
N LEU A 230 -18.93 -3.27 4.16
CA LEU A 230 -19.30 -3.48 5.58
C LEU A 230 -18.45 -2.65 6.55
N SER A 231 -17.18 -2.46 6.24
CA SER A 231 -16.25 -1.70 7.07
C SER A 231 -16.17 -0.20 6.70
N TYR A 232 -16.94 0.26 5.70
CA TYR A 232 -16.91 1.66 5.29
C TYR A 232 -17.55 2.57 6.34
N HIS A 233 -16.88 3.69 6.60
CA HIS A 233 -17.38 4.78 7.44
C HIS A 233 -17.21 6.12 6.75
N ALA A 234 -18.20 7.01 6.87
CA ALA A 234 -18.19 8.32 6.19
C ALA A 234 -16.97 9.17 6.55
N ASN A 235 -16.45 9.06 7.79
CA ASN A 235 -15.26 9.79 8.24
C ASN A 235 -13.97 9.37 7.52
N MET A 236 -13.95 8.23 6.82
CA MET A 236 -12.81 7.82 6.00
C MET A 236 -12.49 8.83 4.89
N SER A 237 -13.48 9.60 4.42
CA SER A 237 -13.26 10.67 3.45
C SER A 237 -12.39 11.82 4.00
N ARG A 238 -12.30 11.95 5.32
CA ARG A 238 -11.49 12.97 5.99
C ARG A 238 -10.04 12.53 6.25
N ILE A 239 -9.76 11.23 6.20
CA ILE A 239 -8.44 10.67 6.50
C ILE A 239 -7.34 11.29 5.64
N PRO A 240 -7.48 11.44 4.31
CA PRO A 240 -6.46 12.08 3.49
C PRO A 240 -6.08 13.49 3.98
N ASN A 241 -7.06 14.31 4.34
CA ASN A 241 -6.80 15.64 4.87
C ASN A 241 -6.09 15.61 6.23
N TYR A 242 -6.47 14.67 7.10
CA TYR A 242 -5.83 14.49 8.41
C TYR A 242 -4.37 14.06 8.27
N LEU A 243 -4.07 13.13 7.35
CA LEU A 243 -2.70 12.70 7.07
C LEU A 243 -1.84 13.85 6.59
N ASN A 244 -2.36 14.68 5.70
CA ASN A 244 -1.65 15.83 5.17
C ASN A 244 -1.43 16.93 6.21
N LYS A 245 -2.35 17.11 7.15
CA LYS A 245 -2.30 18.19 8.14
C LYS A 245 -1.57 17.80 9.43
N TYR A 246 -1.80 16.61 9.93
CA TYR A 246 -1.38 16.21 11.29
C TYR A 246 -0.30 15.12 11.33
N PHE A 247 0.01 14.48 10.20
CA PHE A 247 0.98 13.39 10.12
C PHE A 247 2.07 13.63 9.06
N GLN A 248 2.42 14.90 8.83
CA GLN A 248 3.40 15.28 7.79
C GLN A 248 4.79 14.70 8.02
N SER A 249 5.17 14.49 9.28
CA SER A 249 6.50 13.98 9.67
C SER A 249 6.59 12.45 9.68
N ASN A 250 5.50 11.75 9.42
CA ASN A 250 5.46 10.29 9.47
C ASN A 250 5.27 9.68 8.09
N SER A 251 5.96 8.57 7.85
CA SER A 251 5.58 7.66 6.77
C SER A 251 4.17 7.12 7.03
N PHE A 252 3.39 6.94 5.97
CA PHE A 252 2.10 6.27 6.10
C PHE A 252 1.83 5.29 4.95
N VAL A 253 1.01 4.31 5.24
CA VAL A 253 0.47 3.34 4.29
C VAL A 253 -1.05 3.34 4.38
N LEU A 254 -1.73 3.66 3.28
CA LEU A 254 -3.16 3.43 3.14
C LEU A 254 -3.38 2.06 2.51
N VAL A 255 -4.19 1.23 3.15
CA VAL A 255 -4.50 -0.11 2.66
C VAL A 255 -5.92 -0.15 2.14
N TYR A 256 -6.07 -0.43 0.83
CA TYR A 256 -7.37 -0.73 0.21
C TYR A 256 -7.45 -2.23 -0.04
N PRO A 257 -8.19 -2.96 0.81
CA PRO A 257 -8.27 -4.41 0.70
C PRO A 257 -8.92 -4.87 -0.61
N ILE A 258 -8.52 -6.06 -1.06
CA ILE A 258 -9.21 -6.76 -2.15
C ILE A 258 -10.68 -6.96 -1.81
N GLN A 259 -11.52 -6.93 -2.83
CA GLN A 259 -12.97 -7.11 -2.71
C GLN A 259 -13.45 -8.29 -3.54
N ALA A 260 -14.36 -9.09 -2.97
CA ALA A 260 -14.90 -10.26 -3.66
C ALA A 260 -15.85 -9.87 -4.80
N GLY A 261 -15.75 -10.62 -5.90
CA GLY A 261 -16.78 -10.69 -6.95
C GLY A 261 -17.01 -9.44 -7.80
N GLU A 262 -16.19 -8.42 -7.70
CA GLU A 262 -16.53 -7.09 -8.20
C GLU A 262 -16.24 -6.84 -9.66
N THR A 263 -15.27 -7.52 -10.22
CA THR A 263 -14.97 -7.39 -11.65
C THR A 263 -16.14 -7.83 -12.54
N ASN A 264 -16.96 -8.73 -12.03
CA ASN A 264 -18.13 -9.21 -12.80
C ASN A 264 -19.40 -8.35 -12.58
N ASN A 265 -19.55 -7.71 -11.42
CA ASN A 265 -20.74 -6.93 -11.09
C ASN A 265 -20.73 -5.51 -11.68
N ARG A 266 -19.59 -4.97 -12.07
CA ARG A 266 -19.50 -3.65 -12.68
C ARG A 266 -20.00 -3.59 -14.14
N TYR A 267 -20.15 -4.74 -14.77
CA TYR A 267 -20.69 -4.84 -16.12
C TYR A 267 -22.16 -5.21 -16.16
N LEU A 268 -22.79 -5.33 -15.00
CA LEU A 268 -24.20 -5.69 -14.86
C LEU A 268 -25.08 -4.53 -14.36
N VAL A 269 -24.55 -3.31 -14.34
CA VAL A 269 -25.32 -2.09 -14.04
C VAL A 269 -25.23 -1.14 -15.21
#